data_c86db35de053f9a34fd155872da146e5
#
_entry.id   c86db35de053f9a34fd155872da146e5
#
_cell.length_a   1.000
_cell.length_b   1.000
_cell.length_c   1.000
_cell.angle_alpha   90.00
_cell.angle_beta   90.00
_cell.angle_gamma   90.00
#
_symmetry.space_group_name_H-M   'P 1'
#
loop_
_entity.id
_entity.type
_entity.pdbx_description
1 polymer ?
#
loop_
_entity_poly.entity_id
_entity_poly.type
_entity_poly.pdbx_seq_one_letter_code
_entity_poly.pdbx_strand_id
1 'polypeptide(L)'
;MHVSRLDVGEAVGAVSVGLKFRDCYYLILSSYNPGEMSRFGPGTAHLHELLRHCIGLGFRDFDFTIGDEPYKLDWADSKLALYDYLSAATFSGLLAATATTLLRRSKRFIKQTPILWRSAKKIRTLTGRLGPSSGHGDE
;
A
#
# COMPACT_ATOMS: atom_id res chain seq x y z
N MET A 1 5.93 10.98 -13.27
CA MET A 1 5.98 9.69 -12.57
C MET A 1 7.45 9.35 -12.35
N HIS A 2 7.81 8.82 -11.20
CA HIS A 2 9.14 8.39 -10.82
C HIS A 2 9.09 6.96 -10.34
N VAL A 3 9.96 6.11 -10.87
CA VAL A 3 10.11 4.72 -10.43
C VAL A 3 11.53 4.57 -9.94
N SER A 4 11.69 4.02 -8.74
CA SER A 4 13.00 3.73 -8.15
C SER A 4 13.08 2.26 -7.75
N ARG A 5 14.29 1.70 -7.79
CA ARG A 5 14.57 0.31 -7.51
C ARG A 5 15.85 0.21 -6.67
N LEU A 6 15.81 -0.64 -5.66
CA LEU A 6 16.98 -1.07 -4.90
C LEU A 6 17.38 -2.46 -5.34
N ASP A 7 18.58 -2.61 -5.83
CA ASP A 7 19.17 -3.91 -6.14
C ASP A 7 20.09 -4.35 -5.01
N VAL A 8 20.06 -5.62 -4.68
CA VAL A 8 20.94 -6.26 -3.69
C VAL A 8 21.64 -7.42 -4.40
N GLY A 9 22.88 -7.20 -4.83
CA GLY A 9 23.56 -8.08 -5.77
C GLY A 9 22.83 -8.11 -7.11
N GLU A 10 22.46 -9.30 -7.58
CA GLU A 10 21.71 -9.49 -8.83
C GLU A 10 20.17 -9.48 -8.63
N ALA A 11 19.71 -9.43 -7.39
CA ALA A 11 18.29 -9.51 -7.06
C ALA A 11 17.67 -8.13 -6.80
N VAL A 12 16.42 -7.95 -7.23
CA VAL A 12 15.63 -6.78 -6.89
C VAL A 12 15.18 -6.89 -5.44
N GLY A 13 15.66 -6.00 -4.57
CA GLY A 13 15.32 -5.95 -3.15
C GLY A 13 14.03 -5.19 -2.88
N ALA A 14 13.85 -4.02 -3.50
CA ALA A 14 12.65 -3.20 -3.35
C ALA A 14 12.40 -2.33 -4.57
N VAL A 15 11.14 -1.92 -4.76
CA VAL A 15 10.69 -1.02 -5.83
C VAL A 15 9.70 -0.02 -5.26
N SER A 16 9.82 1.24 -5.66
CA SER A 16 8.85 2.27 -5.31
C SER A 16 8.42 3.07 -6.53
N VAL A 17 7.16 3.48 -6.51
CA VAL A 17 6.56 4.35 -7.52
C VAL A 17 6.07 5.61 -6.85
N GLY A 18 6.46 6.76 -7.36
CA GLY A 18 6.05 8.05 -6.84
C GLY A 18 5.69 9.05 -7.93
N LEU A 19 5.09 10.13 -7.49
CA LEU A 19 4.77 11.30 -8.31
C LEU A 19 5.50 12.51 -7.74
N LYS A 20 5.98 13.35 -8.66
CA LYS A 20 6.59 14.64 -8.33
C LYS A 20 5.62 15.73 -8.77
N PHE A 21 5.18 16.54 -7.83
CA PHE A 21 4.30 17.66 -8.11
C PHE A 21 4.66 18.85 -7.23
N ARG A 22 5.02 19.98 -7.85
CA ARG A 22 5.59 21.14 -7.16
C ARG A 22 6.77 20.72 -6.29
N ASP A 23 6.80 21.14 -5.05
CA ASP A 23 7.88 20.90 -4.09
C ASP A 23 7.64 19.63 -3.23
N CYS A 24 6.68 18.78 -3.64
CA CYS A 24 6.27 17.58 -2.91
C CYS A 24 6.51 16.31 -3.74
N TYR A 25 7.04 15.29 -3.09
CA TYR A 25 7.13 13.94 -3.61
C TYR A 25 6.05 13.07 -2.97
N TYR A 26 5.23 12.41 -3.77
CA TYR A 26 4.14 11.52 -3.32
C TYR A 26 4.53 10.07 -3.53
N LEU A 27 4.68 9.30 -2.46
CA LEU A 27 4.94 7.87 -2.51
C LEU A 27 3.63 7.12 -2.72
N ILE A 28 3.38 6.65 -3.96
CA ILE A 28 2.12 5.99 -4.33
C ILE A 28 2.15 4.51 -3.99
N LEU A 29 3.26 3.85 -4.27
CA LEU A 29 3.42 2.42 -4.06
C LEU A 29 4.85 2.12 -3.63
N SER A 30 4.99 1.23 -2.65
CA SER A 30 6.26 0.64 -2.27
C SER A 30 6.08 -0.86 -2.05
N SER A 31 7.00 -1.64 -2.59
CA SER A 31 7.03 -3.08 -2.45
C SER A 31 8.46 -3.56 -2.25
N TYR A 32 8.62 -4.66 -1.53
CA TYR A 32 9.93 -5.30 -1.34
C TYR A 32 9.84 -6.80 -1.61
N ASN A 33 10.97 -7.41 -1.93
CA ASN A 33 11.08 -8.84 -2.15
C ASN A 33 10.95 -9.59 -0.80
N PRO A 34 9.92 -10.45 -0.62
CA PRO A 34 9.69 -11.18 0.63
C PRO A 34 10.61 -12.40 0.83
N GLY A 35 11.60 -12.60 -0.03
CA GLY A 35 12.57 -13.69 0.06
C GLY A 35 13.54 -13.58 1.25
N GLU A 36 14.65 -14.31 1.19
CA GLU A 36 15.67 -14.37 2.27
C GLU A 36 16.21 -12.99 2.67
N MET A 37 16.28 -12.07 1.71
CA MET A 37 16.74 -10.71 1.93
C MET A 37 15.78 -9.86 2.78
N SER A 38 14.53 -10.30 2.97
CA SER A 38 13.52 -9.58 3.76
C SER A 38 13.97 -9.28 5.19
N ARG A 39 14.78 -10.17 5.79
CA ARG A 39 15.34 -9.98 7.14
C ARG A 39 16.26 -8.77 7.29
N PHE A 40 16.80 -8.28 6.18
CA PHE A 40 17.68 -7.10 6.16
C PHE A 40 16.93 -5.79 5.91
N GLY A 41 15.60 -5.84 5.83
CA GLY A 41 14.77 -4.66 5.66
C GLY A 41 14.98 -3.88 4.36
N PRO A 42 15.00 -4.52 3.16
CA PRO A 42 15.29 -3.83 1.91
C PRO A 42 14.30 -2.71 1.60
N GLY A 43 13.04 -2.83 2.05
CA GLY A 43 12.04 -1.78 1.90
C GLY A 43 12.39 -0.51 2.69
N THR A 44 12.89 -0.67 3.92
CA THR A 44 13.34 0.44 4.78
C THR A 44 14.60 1.09 4.22
N ALA A 45 15.57 0.29 3.77
CA ALA A 45 16.78 0.79 3.15
C ALA A 45 16.47 1.59 1.87
N HIS A 46 15.56 1.08 1.04
CA HIS A 46 15.11 1.77 -0.17
C HIS A 46 14.41 3.09 0.15
N LEU A 47 13.53 3.10 1.15
CA LEU A 47 12.84 4.32 1.58
C LEU A 47 13.83 5.37 2.07
N HIS A 48 14.83 4.97 2.84
CA HIS A 48 15.89 5.88 3.31
C HIS A 48 16.62 6.54 2.14
N GLU A 49 17.06 5.76 1.15
CA GLU A 49 17.73 6.29 -0.03
C GLU A 49 16.83 7.17 -0.90
N LEU A 50 15.54 6.81 -0.99
CA LEU A 50 14.55 7.61 -1.70
C LEU A 50 14.33 8.98 -1.03
N LEU A 51 14.26 9.02 0.31
CA LEU A 51 14.18 10.27 1.07
C LEU A 51 15.43 11.13 0.86
N ARG A 52 16.62 10.53 0.95
CA ARG A 52 17.87 11.24 0.66
C ARG A 52 17.91 11.84 -0.76
N HIS A 53 17.45 11.06 -1.73
CA HIS A 53 17.32 11.52 -3.12
C HIS A 53 16.36 12.72 -3.23
N CYS A 54 15.21 12.66 -2.58
CA CYS A 54 14.23 13.74 -2.57
C CYS A 54 14.79 15.02 -1.92
N ILE A 55 15.48 14.91 -0.80
CA ILE A 55 16.17 16.00 -0.12
C ILE A 55 17.23 16.60 -1.06
N GLY A 56 18.06 15.78 -1.71
CA GLY A 56 19.08 16.22 -2.64
C GLY A 56 18.53 16.94 -3.88
N LEU A 57 17.29 16.66 -4.26
CA LEU A 57 16.57 17.35 -5.34
C LEU A 57 15.85 18.64 -4.86
N GLY A 58 15.89 18.95 -3.57
CA GLY A 58 15.26 20.15 -3.00
C GLY A 58 13.75 20.05 -2.79
N PHE A 59 13.18 18.82 -2.73
CA PHE A 59 11.79 18.67 -2.33
C PHE A 59 11.61 19.12 -0.87
N ARG A 60 10.56 19.89 -0.61
CA ARG A 60 10.22 20.35 0.73
C ARG A 60 9.44 19.31 1.52
N ASP A 61 8.58 18.59 0.84
CA ASP A 61 7.64 17.66 1.44
C ASP A 61 7.77 16.27 0.80
N PHE A 62 7.63 15.25 1.63
CA PHE A 62 7.52 13.86 1.21
C PHE A 62 6.23 13.28 1.78
N ASP A 63 5.25 13.04 0.91
CA ASP A 63 3.93 12.54 1.28
C ASP A 63 3.87 11.01 1.09
N PHE A 64 3.65 10.29 2.17
CA PHE A 64 3.46 8.84 2.18
C PHE A 64 2.10 8.40 1.66
N THR A 65 1.25 9.34 1.26
CA THR A 65 -0.10 9.13 0.76
C THR A 65 -1.02 8.41 1.77
N ILE A 66 -2.15 7.90 1.30
CA ILE A 66 -3.17 7.29 2.13
C ILE A 66 -2.69 5.95 2.70
N GLY A 67 -2.89 5.75 4.00
CA GLY A 67 -2.65 4.48 4.69
C GLY A 67 -2.22 4.68 6.14
N ASP A 68 -2.60 3.72 6.97
CA ASP A 68 -2.30 3.71 8.41
C ASP A 68 -1.19 2.69 8.73
N GLU A 69 -0.25 2.47 7.80
CA GLU A 69 0.84 1.54 8.01
C GLU A 69 1.79 2.07 9.10
N PRO A 70 2.12 1.24 10.13
CA PRO A 70 2.91 1.68 11.28
C PRO A 70 4.25 2.31 10.92
N TYR A 71 4.95 1.76 9.91
CA TYR A 71 6.25 2.26 9.48
C TYR A 71 6.23 3.74 9.03
N LYS A 72 5.09 4.23 8.53
CA LYS A 72 4.95 5.63 8.11
C LYS A 72 5.11 6.59 9.28
N LEU A 73 4.67 6.18 10.48
CA LEU A 73 4.79 6.98 11.69
C LEU A 73 6.23 7.13 12.18
N ASP A 74 7.09 6.18 11.83
CA ASP A 74 8.51 6.23 12.18
C ASP A 74 9.28 7.27 11.34
N TRP A 75 8.71 7.66 10.19
CA TRP A 75 9.33 8.56 9.20
C TRP A 75 8.61 9.90 9.05
N ALA A 76 7.36 10.00 9.50
CA ALA A 76 6.53 11.18 9.29
C ALA A 76 6.58 12.13 10.49
N ASP A 77 6.84 13.39 10.24
CA ASP A 77 6.80 14.46 11.24
C ASP A 77 5.37 14.88 11.56
N SER A 78 4.44 14.65 10.63
CA SER A 78 3.05 15.07 10.76
C SER A 78 2.08 14.08 10.13
N LYS A 79 0.83 14.10 10.61
CA LYS A 79 -0.26 13.27 10.10
C LYS A 79 -1.44 14.16 9.73
N LEU A 80 -1.84 14.11 8.45
CA LEU A 80 -3.03 14.80 7.97
C LEU A 80 -4.23 13.84 8.01
N ALA A 81 -5.28 14.21 8.73
CA ALA A 81 -6.53 13.47 8.74
C ALA A 81 -7.32 13.74 7.47
N LEU A 82 -7.65 12.70 6.72
CA LEU A 82 -8.50 12.77 5.55
C LEU A 82 -9.92 12.36 5.91
N TYR A 83 -10.90 13.12 5.41
CA TYR A 83 -12.31 12.87 5.65
C TYR A 83 -13.04 12.64 4.35
N ASP A 84 -13.81 11.55 4.29
CA ASP A 84 -14.74 11.31 3.20
C ASP A 84 -16.05 12.03 3.49
N TYR A 85 -16.53 12.84 2.55
CA TYR A 85 -17.88 13.40 2.60
C TYR A 85 -18.78 12.61 1.65
N LEU A 86 -19.90 12.13 2.19
CA LEU A 86 -20.89 11.38 1.42
C LEU A 86 -22.27 12.02 1.63
N SER A 87 -22.86 12.53 0.55
CA SER A 87 -24.21 13.12 0.56
C SER A 87 -25.13 12.29 -0.35
N ALA A 88 -26.35 12.04 0.12
CA ALA A 88 -27.36 11.34 -0.64
C ALA A 88 -28.53 12.29 -0.93
N ALA A 89 -28.84 12.50 -2.22
CA ALA A 89 -29.95 13.33 -2.66
C ALA A 89 -31.27 12.55 -2.81
N THR A 90 -31.22 11.21 -2.77
CA THR A 90 -32.38 10.32 -2.96
C THR A 90 -32.39 9.23 -1.87
N PHE A 91 -33.56 8.63 -1.64
CA PHE A 91 -33.70 7.54 -0.68
C PHE A 91 -32.85 6.30 -1.08
N SER A 92 -32.84 5.96 -2.37
CA SER A 92 -31.97 4.90 -2.87
C SER A 92 -30.48 5.23 -2.73
N GLY A 93 -30.11 6.49 -2.92
CA GLY A 93 -28.77 6.99 -2.65
C GLY A 93 -28.39 6.88 -1.18
N LEU A 94 -29.30 7.12 -0.26
CA LEU A 94 -29.09 6.96 1.18
C LEU A 94 -28.80 5.49 1.55
N LEU A 95 -29.56 4.54 0.98
CA LEU A 95 -29.32 3.11 1.18
C LEU A 95 -27.94 2.69 0.64
N ALA A 96 -27.58 3.16 -0.55
CA ALA A 96 -26.25 2.89 -1.13
C ALA A 96 -25.12 3.51 -0.30
N ALA A 97 -25.31 4.73 0.19
CA ALA A 97 -24.34 5.42 1.05
C ALA A 97 -24.14 4.70 2.38
N THR A 98 -25.21 4.25 3.04
CA THR A 98 -25.12 3.49 4.30
C THR A 98 -24.45 2.13 4.09
N ALA A 99 -24.83 1.39 3.03
CA ALA A 99 -24.21 0.13 2.67
C ALA A 99 -22.70 0.28 2.41
N THR A 100 -22.31 1.32 1.65
CA THR A 100 -20.90 1.61 1.35
C THR A 100 -20.12 1.96 2.62
N THR A 101 -20.72 2.75 3.51
CA THR A 101 -20.09 3.14 4.79
C THR A 101 -19.89 1.92 5.70
N LEU A 102 -20.89 1.05 5.80
CA LEU A 102 -20.78 -0.21 6.56
C LEU A 102 -19.71 -1.13 6.00
N LEU A 103 -19.65 -1.30 4.67
CA LEU A 103 -18.62 -2.11 4.02
C LEU A 103 -17.20 -1.53 4.23
N ARG A 104 -17.04 -0.21 4.19
CA ARG A 104 -15.75 0.45 4.48
C ARG A 104 -15.34 0.27 5.94
N ARG A 105 -16.28 0.46 6.87
CA ARG A 105 -16.04 0.25 8.32
C ARG A 105 -15.67 -1.20 8.63
N SER A 106 -16.38 -2.18 8.06
CA SER A 106 -16.09 -3.60 8.28
C SER A 106 -14.71 -3.99 7.71
N LYS A 107 -14.34 -3.52 6.52
CA LYS A 107 -12.99 -3.72 5.96
C LYS A 107 -11.89 -3.10 6.84
N ARG A 108 -12.12 -1.90 7.37
CA ARG A 108 -11.19 -1.24 8.29
C ARG A 108 -11.04 -2.02 9.60
N PHE A 109 -12.15 -2.49 10.16
CA PHE A 109 -12.16 -3.28 11.38
C PHE A 109 -11.42 -4.62 11.21
N ILE A 110 -11.66 -5.32 10.10
CA ILE A 110 -10.94 -6.57 9.76
C ILE A 110 -9.44 -6.33 9.62
N LYS A 111 -9.05 -5.23 8.99
CA LYS A 111 -7.64 -4.87 8.76
C LYS A 111 -6.91 -4.50 10.07
N GLN A 112 -7.62 -3.89 11.03
CA GLN A 112 -7.08 -3.47 12.32
C GLN A 112 -7.03 -4.59 13.36
N THR A 113 -7.74 -5.72 13.14
CA THR A 113 -7.75 -6.86 14.05
C THR A 113 -6.82 -7.95 13.53
N PRO A 114 -5.62 -8.15 14.11
CA PRO A 114 -4.58 -9.05 13.57
C PRO A 114 -5.04 -10.51 13.47
N ILE A 115 -5.95 -10.93 14.35
CA ILE A 115 -6.52 -12.29 14.36
C ILE A 115 -7.43 -12.50 13.14
N LEU A 116 -8.31 -11.55 12.84
CA LEU A 116 -9.22 -11.59 11.70
C LEU A 116 -8.48 -11.48 10.37
N TRP A 117 -7.42 -10.68 10.33
CA TRP A 117 -6.56 -10.55 9.16
C TRP A 117 -5.83 -11.85 8.80
N ARG A 118 -5.31 -12.57 9.80
CA ARG A 118 -4.68 -13.89 9.60
C ARG A 118 -5.67 -14.92 9.07
N SER A 119 -6.91 -14.92 9.58
CA SER A 119 -7.96 -15.83 9.14
C SER A 119 -8.42 -15.51 7.70
N ALA A 120 -8.62 -14.24 7.36
CA ALA A 120 -8.99 -13.80 6.02
C ALA A 120 -7.89 -14.13 4.97
N LYS A 121 -6.62 -13.98 5.34
CA LYS A 121 -5.49 -14.37 4.49
C LYS A 121 -5.46 -15.89 4.24
N LYS A 122 -5.75 -16.71 5.25
CA LYS A 122 -5.80 -18.17 5.16
C LYS A 122 -6.94 -18.66 4.25
N ILE A 123 -8.10 -18.03 4.32
CA ILE A 123 -9.25 -18.32 3.44
C ILE A 123 -8.92 -17.95 1.98
N ARG A 124 -8.31 -16.80 1.76
CA ARG A 124 -7.93 -16.36 0.40
C ARG A 124 -6.89 -17.26 -0.27
N THR A 125 -5.97 -17.85 0.50
CA THR A 125 -5.01 -18.84 -0.03
C THR A 125 -5.66 -20.18 -0.34
N LEU A 126 -6.73 -20.55 0.37
CA LEU A 126 -7.50 -21.78 0.12
C LEU A 126 -8.38 -21.64 -1.14
N THR A 127 -9.05 -20.50 -1.32
CA THR A 127 -9.88 -20.24 -2.51
C THR A 127 -9.05 -19.98 -3.77
N GLY A 128 -7.83 -19.41 -3.65
CA GLY A 128 -6.91 -19.22 -4.78
C GLY A 128 -6.33 -20.54 -5.35
N ARG A 129 -6.42 -21.65 -4.61
CA ARG A 129 -6.02 -23.00 -5.10
C ARG A 129 -7.11 -23.74 -5.88
N LEU A 130 -8.32 -23.19 -5.95
CA LEU A 130 -9.48 -23.76 -6.66
C LEU A 130 -9.73 -23.09 -8.03
N GLY A 131 -8.79 -22.30 -8.54
CA GLY A 131 -8.83 -21.81 -9.91
C GLY A 131 -8.60 -22.97 -10.90
N PRO A 132 -9.34 -23.01 -12.04
CA PRO A 132 -9.23 -24.10 -12.99
C PRO A 132 -7.82 -24.17 -13.55
N SER A 133 -7.19 -25.35 -13.47
CA SER A 133 -5.97 -25.66 -14.20
C SER A 133 -6.33 -25.62 -15.69
N SER A 134 -5.89 -24.62 -16.42
CA SER A 134 -5.90 -24.63 -17.88
C SER A 134 -4.92 -25.73 -18.32
N GLY A 135 -5.48 -26.88 -18.70
CA GLY A 135 -4.75 -27.94 -19.37
C GLY A 135 -4.14 -27.37 -20.65
N HIS A 136 -2.83 -27.42 -20.71
CA HIS A 136 -2.09 -27.27 -21.96
C HIS A 136 -2.24 -28.61 -22.68
N GLY A 137 -3.09 -28.65 -23.72
CA GLY A 137 -3.13 -29.73 -24.67
C GLY A 137 -1.97 -29.55 -25.64
N ASP A 138 -1.09 -30.54 -25.68
CA ASP A 138 -0.14 -30.76 -26.76
C ASP A 138 -0.90 -31.10 -28.05
N GLU A 139 -0.63 -30.35 -29.13
CA GLU A 139 -0.55 -30.81 -30.51
C GLU A 139 0.40 -29.90 -31.29
#